data_427df89030624bb77d81325665678c90
#
_entry.id   427df89030624bb77d81325665678c90
#
_cell.length_a   1.000
_cell.length_b   1.000
_cell.length_c   1.000
_cell.angle_alpha   90.00
_cell.angle_beta   90.00
_cell.angle_gamma   90.00
#
_symmetry.space_group_name_H-M   'P 1'
#
loop_
_entity.id
_entity.type
_entity.pdbx_description
1 polymer ?
#
loop_
_entity_poly.entity_id
_entity_poly.type
_entity_poly.pdbx_seq_one_letter_code
_entity_poly.pdbx_strand_id
1 'polypeptide(L)'
;MTNIRILNQNDLDHYTQLLFSNTHTYSWDKVYLENLSNEDLKQMLSDEDEFCNIIGAFKDDKLVACVTLRQLKQVGSSHKAMIENLFLLDKKDESTILNLMQFAIDHAKSRNIEKLMTCVTSNNISGKIFFSSIGFETLGLESKSSKIGDEYFDRSEEHTSEL
;
A
#
# COMPACT_ATOMS: atom_id res chain seq x y z
N MET A 1 14.38 4.70 16.43
CA MET A 1 14.30 3.27 16.03
C MET A 1 12.96 3.02 15.36
N THR A 2 12.95 2.31 14.26
CA THR A 2 11.72 2.01 13.51
C THR A 2 11.14 0.67 13.96
N ASN A 3 9.87 0.64 14.30
CA ASN A 3 9.14 -0.57 14.63
C ASN A 3 8.07 -0.80 13.54
N ILE A 4 8.07 -1.99 12.95
CA ILE A 4 7.14 -2.34 11.88
C ILE A 4 6.25 -3.49 12.34
N ARG A 5 4.95 -3.31 12.22
CA ARG A 5 3.97 -4.34 12.61
C ARG A 5 2.66 -4.21 11.82
N ILE A 6 1.86 -5.26 11.89
CA ILE A 6 0.50 -5.24 11.36
C ILE A 6 -0.37 -4.35 12.26
N LEU A 7 -1.15 -3.47 11.66
CA LEU A 7 -2.10 -2.62 12.36
C LEU A 7 -3.38 -3.37 12.69
N ASN A 8 -4.09 -2.91 13.70
CA ASN A 8 -5.42 -3.39 14.07
C ASN A 8 -6.36 -2.22 14.37
N GLN A 9 -7.58 -2.50 14.82
CA GLN A 9 -8.59 -1.46 15.07
C GLN A 9 -8.18 -0.46 16.14
N ASN A 10 -7.30 -0.84 17.06
CA ASN A 10 -6.78 0.08 18.07
C ASN A 10 -5.84 1.14 17.47
N ASP A 11 -5.41 0.95 16.24
CA ASP A 11 -4.53 1.88 15.53
C ASP A 11 -5.29 2.88 14.66
N LEU A 12 -6.62 2.96 14.78
CA LEU A 12 -7.43 3.86 13.94
C LEU A 12 -6.94 5.31 14.01
N ASP A 13 -6.65 5.82 15.22
CA ASP A 13 -6.19 7.19 15.39
C ASP A 13 -4.84 7.42 14.72
N HIS A 14 -3.91 6.48 14.85
CA HIS A 14 -2.62 6.53 14.16
C HIS A 14 -2.79 6.54 12.64
N TYR A 15 -3.66 5.67 12.13
CA TYR A 15 -3.90 5.53 10.70
C TYR A 15 -4.55 6.78 10.11
N THR A 16 -5.60 7.31 10.75
CA THR A 16 -6.26 8.54 10.29
C THR A 16 -5.34 9.75 10.39
N GLN A 17 -4.52 9.83 11.43
CA GLN A 17 -3.56 10.92 11.58
C GLN A 17 -2.53 10.92 10.46
N LEU A 18 -2.01 9.74 10.08
CA LEU A 18 -1.11 9.63 8.93
C LEU A 18 -1.83 9.98 7.62
N LEU A 19 -3.02 9.43 7.42
CA LEU A 19 -3.80 9.62 6.20
C LEU A 19 -4.11 11.08 5.92
N PHE A 20 -4.49 11.85 6.95
CA PHE A 20 -4.82 13.26 6.81
C PHE A 20 -3.61 14.20 6.93
N SER A 21 -2.41 13.66 7.11
CA SER A 21 -1.17 14.42 7.03
C SER A 21 -0.75 14.62 5.57
N ASN A 22 0.19 15.52 5.34
CA ASN A 22 0.74 15.73 4.00
C ASN A 22 1.74 14.62 3.67
N THR A 23 1.22 13.45 3.28
CA THR A 23 2.01 12.26 2.97
C THR A 23 2.34 12.17 1.49
N HIS A 24 3.40 11.41 1.19
CA HIS A 24 3.77 11.02 -0.17
C HIS A 24 3.15 9.65 -0.47
N THR A 25 2.42 9.56 -1.58
CA THR A 25 1.74 8.35 -2.02
C THR A 25 2.56 7.68 -3.12
N TYR A 26 2.87 6.40 -2.93
CA TYR A 26 3.63 5.61 -3.91
C TYR A 26 2.75 4.63 -4.69
N SER A 27 1.65 4.21 -4.09
CA SER A 27 0.71 3.26 -4.69
C SER A 27 -0.70 3.66 -4.29
N TRP A 28 -1.59 3.74 -5.26
CA TRP A 28 -2.98 4.17 -5.12
C TRP A 28 -3.09 5.62 -4.62
N ASP A 29 -4.25 6.20 -4.77
CA ASP A 29 -4.49 7.57 -4.33
C ASP A 29 -5.25 7.56 -3.01
N LYS A 30 -4.69 8.21 -2.00
CA LYS A 30 -5.29 8.30 -0.67
C LYS A 30 -6.62 9.07 -0.66
N VAL A 31 -6.94 9.81 -1.71
CA VAL A 31 -8.21 10.55 -1.81
C VAL A 31 -9.42 9.65 -1.58
N TYR A 32 -9.35 8.39 -2.01
CA TYR A 32 -10.40 7.43 -1.75
C TYR A 32 -10.59 7.18 -0.25
N LEU A 33 -9.49 7.04 0.47
CA LEU A 33 -9.52 6.78 1.91
C LEU A 33 -9.98 7.99 2.70
N GLU A 34 -9.60 9.20 2.27
CA GLU A 34 -10.01 10.45 2.92
C GLU A 34 -11.52 10.67 2.86
N ASN A 35 -12.19 10.08 1.88
CA ASN A 35 -13.65 10.18 1.72
C ASN A 35 -14.42 9.07 2.44
N LEU A 36 -13.72 8.13 3.09
CA LEU A 36 -14.36 7.07 3.86
C LEU A 36 -14.70 7.55 5.28
N SER A 37 -15.75 6.98 5.85
CA SER A 37 -16.11 7.24 7.24
C SER A 37 -15.12 6.57 8.19
N ASN A 38 -15.13 7.00 9.47
CA ASN A 38 -14.33 6.34 10.50
C ASN A 38 -14.70 4.86 10.64
N GLU A 39 -15.98 4.52 10.48
CA GLU A 39 -16.43 3.13 10.53
C GLU A 39 -15.81 2.30 9.39
N ASP A 40 -15.77 2.85 8.17
CA ASP A 40 -15.15 2.18 7.03
C ASP A 40 -13.65 1.98 7.25
N LEU A 41 -12.95 3.00 7.73
CA LEU A 41 -11.51 2.93 8.03
C LEU A 41 -11.22 1.91 9.14
N LYS A 42 -12.08 1.89 10.17
CA LYS A 42 -11.97 0.92 11.25
C LYS A 42 -12.16 -0.51 10.75
N GLN A 43 -13.12 -0.70 9.84
CA GLN A 43 -13.36 -2.02 9.23
C GLN A 43 -12.15 -2.49 8.42
N MET A 44 -11.47 -1.60 7.71
CA MET A 44 -10.25 -1.93 6.98
C MET A 44 -9.12 -2.39 7.89
N LEU A 45 -9.09 -1.92 9.14
CA LEU A 45 -8.10 -2.31 10.15
C LEU A 45 -8.50 -3.58 10.93
N SER A 46 -9.66 -4.15 10.62
CA SER A 46 -10.14 -5.36 11.29
C SER A 46 -9.26 -6.57 10.97
N ASP A 47 -9.02 -7.41 11.97
CA ASP A 47 -8.32 -8.68 11.81
C ASP A 47 -9.25 -9.82 11.38
N GLU A 48 -10.52 -9.54 11.14
CA GLU A 48 -11.50 -10.52 10.64
C GLU A 48 -11.19 -11.00 9.22
N ASP A 49 -10.58 -10.15 8.40
CA ASP A 49 -10.16 -10.51 7.04
C ASP A 49 -8.67 -10.84 7.03
N GLU A 50 -8.36 -12.13 7.12
CA GLU A 50 -6.97 -12.62 7.08
C GLU A 50 -6.28 -12.37 5.74
N PHE A 51 -7.04 -12.08 4.67
CA PHE A 51 -6.49 -11.80 3.34
C PHE A 51 -6.08 -10.35 3.14
N CYS A 52 -6.39 -9.48 4.08
CA CYS A 52 -6.04 -8.06 4.00
C CYS A 52 -5.33 -7.62 5.28
N ASN A 53 -4.09 -7.17 5.13
CA ASN A 53 -3.30 -6.66 6.24
C ASN A 53 -2.81 -5.25 5.93
N ILE A 54 -2.96 -4.35 6.89
CA ILE A 54 -2.34 -3.03 6.83
C ILE A 54 -1.12 -3.07 7.74
N ILE A 55 0.04 -2.77 7.18
CA ILE A 55 1.33 -2.83 7.87
C ILE A 55 1.80 -1.40 8.07
N GLY A 56 2.23 -1.09 9.28
CA GLY A 56 2.67 0.25 9.65
C GLY A 56 4.09 0.29 10.18
N ALA A 57 4.78 1.38 9.89
CA ALA A 57 6.10 1.69 10.44
C ALA A 57 5.97 2.85 11.42
N PHE A 58 6.48 2.64 12.63
CA PHE A 58 6.42 3.61 13.73
C PHE A 58 7.82 4.11 14.07
N LYS A 59 7.91 5.42 14.30
CA LYS A 59 9.09 6.07 14.88
C LYS A 59 8.61 6.86 16.09
N ASP A 60 9.20 6.59 17.27
CA ASP A 60 8.84 7.26 18.51
C ASP A 60 7.32 7.26 18.75
N ASP A 61 6.72 6.08 18.59
CA ASP A 61 5.28 5.82 18.76
C ASP A 61 4.38 6.57 17.78
N LYS A 62 4.95 7.17 16.74
CA LYS A 62 4.21 7.83 15.67
C LYS A 62 4.24 6.98 14.40
N LEU A 63 3.07 6.74 13.81
CA LEU A 63 2.97 6.06 12.52
C LEU A 63 3.47 7.00 11.42
N VAL A 64 4.54 6.60 10.73
CA VAL A 64 5.20 7.42 9.71
C VAL A 64 5.09 6.86 8.30
N ALA A 65 4.67 5.61 8.17
CA ALA A 65 4.44 4.98 6.86
C ALA A 65 3.49 3.81 7.02
N CYS A 66 2.77 3.47 5.96
CA CYS A 66 1.93 2.28 5.94
C CYS A 66 1.81 1.72 4.52
N VAL A 67 1.45 0.44 4.44
CA VAL A 67 1.16 -0.27 3.20
C VAL A 67 0.07 -1.29 3.46
N THR A 68 -0.82 -1.49 2.47
CA THR A 68 -1.84 -2.53 2.53
C THR A 68 -1.41 -3.68 1.63
N LEU A 69 -1.42 -4.89 2.19
CA LEU A 69 -1.20 -6.14 1.47
C LEU A 69 -2.52 -6.89 1.40
N ARG A 70 -3.07 -7.05 0.20
CA ARG A 70 -4.34 -7.73 -0.01
C ARG A 70 -4.17 -8.94 -0.91
N GLN A 71 -4.29 -10.13 -0.34
CA GLN A 71 -4.22 -11.39 -1.07
C GLN A 71 -5.50 -11.59 -1.88
N LEU A 72 -5.36 -12.05 -3.13
CA LEU A 72 -6.51 -12.34 -3.97
C LEU A 72 -7.17 -13.66 -3.52
N LYS A 73 -8.51 -13.65 -3.44
CA LYS A 73 -9.29 -14.77 -2.90
C LYS A 73 -9.81 -15.74 -3.97
N GLN A 74 -9.85 -15.28 -5.23
CA GLN A 74 -10.42 -16.10 -6.30
C GLN A 74 -9.60 -17.37 -6.53
N VAL A 75 -10.32 -18.44 -6.90
CA VAL A 75 -9.70 -19.70 -7.30
C VAL A 75 -8.70 -19.44 -8.45
N GLY A 76 -7.50 -19.96 -8.29
CA GLY A 76 -6.42 -19.74 -9.24
C GLY A 76 -5.62 -18.45 -9.07
N SER A 77 -6.01 -17.58 -8.13
CA SER A 77 -5.34 -16.30 -7.90
C SER A 77 -4.76 -16.14 -6.49
N SER A 78 -4.95 -17.10 -5.60
CA SER A 78 -4.55 -16.98 -4.19
C SER A 78 -3.03 -16.94 -3.96
N HIS A 79 -2.23 -17.22 -4.98
CA HIS A 79 -0.78 -17.06 -4.97
C HIS A 79 -0.34 -15.61 -5.25
N LYS A 80 -1.29 -14.72 -5.48
CA LYS A 80 -1.04 -13.30 -5.80
C LYS A 80 -1.59 -12.38 -4.73
N ALA A 81 -0.95 -11.24 -4.55
CA ALA A 81 -1.43 -10.18 -3.69
C ALA A 81 -1.19 -8.81 -4.30
N MET A 82 -2.03 -7.86 -3.91
CA MET A 82 -1.90 -6.46 -4.27
C MET A 82 -1.20 -5.69 -3.16
N ILE A 83 -0.27 -4.84 -3.54
CA ILE A 83 0.26 -3.77 -2.70
C ILE A 83 -0.58 -2.53 -2.98
N GLU A 84 -1.17 -1.96 -1.94
CA GLU A 84 -2.05 -0.81 -2.06
C GLU A 84 -1.72 0.23 -0.99
N ASN A 85 -2.07 1.49 -1.23
CA ASN A 85 -2.04 2.56 -0.21
C ASN A 85 -0.69 2.65 0.51
N LEU A 86 0.40 2.70 -0.26
CA LEU A 86 1.74 2.88 0.27
C LEU A 86 2.00 4.37 0.48
N PHE A 87 2.02 4.79 1.74
CA PHE A 87 2.18 6.19 2.14
C PHE A 87 3.42 6.37 3.00
N LEU A 88 4.10 7.49 2.83
CA LEU A 88 5.29 7.87 3.61
C LEU A 88 5.16 9.34 4.05
N LEU A 89 5.33 9.60 5.33
CA LEU A 89 5.21 10.95 5.89
C LEU A 89 6.35 11.87 5.42
N ASP A 90 7.59 11.38 5.47
CA ASP A 90 8.77 12.13 5.05
C ASP A 90 9.41 11.46 3.83
N LYS A 91 9.31 12.10 2.67
CA LYS A 91 9.85 11.59 1.41
C LYS A 91 11.35 11.28 1.48
N LYS A 92 12.10 11.93 2.35
CA LYS A 92 13.54 11.72 2.52
C LYS A 92 13.86 10.45 3.29
N ASP A 93 12.88 9.86 3.95
CA ASP A 93 13.08 8.68 4.78
C ASP A 93 12.98 7.39 3.97
N GLU A 94 13.90 7.22 3.04
CA GLU A 94 13.94 6.07 2.14
C GLU A 94 14.14 4.75 2.88
N SER A 95 14.90 4.76 3.97
CA SER A 95 15.14 3.54 4.73
C SER A 95 13.88 2.96 5.34
N THR A 96 12.98 3.82 5.81
CA THR A 96 11.71 3.39 6.39
C THR A 96 10.82 2.71 5.34
N ILE A 97 10.68 3.31 4.15
CA ILE A 97 9.83 2.73 3.11
C ILE A 97 10.41 1.41 2.59
N LEU A 98 11.72 1.31 2.45
CA LEU A 98 12.38 0.07 2.04
C LEU A 98 12.19 -1.03 3.10
N ASN A 99 12.35 -0.72 4.37
CA ASN A 99 12.14 -1.67 5.46
C ASN A 99 10.67 -2.10 5.56
N LEU A 100 9.75 -1.18 5.36
CA LEU A 100 8.32 -1.47 5.33
C LEU A 100 7.98 -2.45 4.19
N MET A 101 8.48 -2.18 2.99
CA MET A 101 8.27 -3.07 1.83
C MET A 101 8.93 -4.44 2.05
N GLN A 102 10.11 -4.48 2.66
CA GLN A 102 10.74 -5.76 2.97
C GLN A 102 9.90 -6.58 3.96
N PHE A 103 9.33 -5.93 4.97
CA PHE A 103 8.41 -6.59 5.90
C PHE A 103 7.19 -7.15 5.16
N ALA A 104 6.60 -6.36 4.27
CA ALA A 104 5.44 -6.77 3.47
C ALA A 104 5.78 -7.98 2.57
N ILE A 105 6.94 -7.97 1.93
CA ILE A 105 7.42 -9.06 1.09
C ILE A 105 7.62 -10.33 1.92
N ASP A 106 8.27 -10.22 3.07
CA ASP A 106 8.51 -11.36 3.96
C ASP A 106 7.18 -11.94 4.49
N HIS A 107 6.25 -11.07 4.85
CA HIS A 107 4.90 -11.49 5.27
C HIS A 107 4.16 -12.22 4.14
N ALA A 108 4.24 -11.69 2.91
CA ALA A 108 3.65 -12.31 1.74
C ALA A 108 4.23 -13.72 1.51
N LYS A 109 5.56 -13.86 1.59
CA LYS A 109 6.22 -15.16 1.47
C LYS A 109 5.76 -16.15 2.53
N SER A 110 5.59 -15.70 3.77
CA SER A 110 5.11 -16.54 4.86
C SER A 110 3.69 -17.08 4.62
N ARG A 111 2.92 -16.42 3.78
CA ARG A 111 1.56 -16.80 3.39
C ARG A 111 1.52 -17.52 2.04
N ASN A 112 2.65 -17.96 1.51
CA ASN A 112 2.78 -18.65 0.22
C ASN A 112 2.33 -17.80 -0.97
N ILE A 113 2.45 -16.49 -0.88
CA ILE A 113 2.22 -15.58 -1.99
C ILE A 113 3.48 -15.60 -2.86
N GLU A 114 3.29 -15.78 -4.17
CA GLU A 114 4.37 -15.92 -5.15
C GLU A 114 4.55 -14.68 -6.01
N LYS A 115 3.53 -13.81 -6.08
CA LYS A 115 3.53 -12.65 -6.94
C LYS A 115 2.87 -11.45 -6.26
N LEU A 116 3.54 -10.31 -6.31
CA LEU A 116 3.00 -9.03 -5.87
C LEU A 116 2.69 -8.15 -7.08
N MET A 117 1.60 -7.42 -6.99
CA MET A 117 1.13 -6.50 -8.01
C MET A 117 0.79 -5.17 -7.34
N THR A 118 0.91 -4.10 -8.07
CA THR A 118 0.47 -2.77 -7.62
C THR A 118 0.04 -1.92 -8.80
N CYS A 119 -0.66 -0.85 -8.52
CA CYS A 119 -1.07 0.14 -9.51
C CYS A 119 -0.52 1.50 -9.11
N VAL A 120 0.03 2.23 -10.07
CA VAL A 120 0.57 3.57 -9.86
C VAL A 120 -0.09 4.49 -10.87
N THR A 121 -0.64 5.62 -10.42
CA THR A 121 -1.17 6.61 -11.36
C THR A 121 -0.05 7.08 -12.30
N SER A 122 -0.38 7.27 -13.57
CA SER A 122 0.62 7.51 -14.62
C SER A 122 1.46 8.78 -14.39
N ASN A 123 0.93 9.75 -13.66
CA ASN A 123 1.64 10.98 -13.30
C ASN A 123 2.46 10.87 -12.01
N ASN A 124 2.38 9.75 -11.31
CA ASN A 124 3.16 9.52 -10.09
C ASN A 124 4.54 8.92 -10.43
N ILE A 125 5.46 9.77 -10.84
CA ILE A 125 6.81 9.37 -11.25
C ILE A 125 7.59 8.77 -10.09
N SER A 126 7.46 9.34 -8.90
CA SER A 126 8.14 8.82 -7.69
C SER A 126 7.72 7.38 -7.38
N GLY A 127 6.44 7.08 -7.51
CA GLY A 127 5.94 5.71 -7.30
C GLY A 127 6.51 4.74 -8.32
N LYS A 128 6.52 5.12 -9.60
CA LYS A 128 7.08 4.28 -10.67
C LYS A 128 8.57 3.99 -10.45
N ILE A 129 9.34 5.02 -10.11
CA ILE A 129 10.78 4.88 -9.85
C ILE A 129 11.00 3.97 -8.64
N PHE A 130 10.22 4.16 -7.57
CA PHE A 130 10.35 3.33 -6.37
C PHE A 130 10.12 1.86 -6.68
N PHE A 131 8.99 1.51 -7.32
CA PHE A 131 8.66 0.10 -7.60
C PHE A 131 9.65 -0.51 -8.60
N SER A 132 10.09 0.25 -9.60
CA SER A 132 11.14 -0.22 -10.52
C SER A 132 12.45 -0.51 -9.78
N SER A 133 12.82 0.34 -8.81
CA SER A 133 14.07 0.17 -8.05
C SER A 133 14.08 -1.09 -7.19
N ILE A 134 12.93 -1.61 -6.79
CA ILE A 134 12.83 -2.82 -5.98
C ILE A 134 12.43 -4.06 -6.81
N GLY A 135 12.47 -3.95 -8.14
CA GLY A 135 12.34 -5.10 -9.03
C GLY A 135 10.96 -5.32 -9.64
N PHE A 136 10.03 -4.38 -9.47
CA PHE A 136 8.74 -4.45 -10.16
C PHE A 136 8.91 -4.05 -11.62
N GLU A 137 8.16 -4.70 -12.50
CA GLU A 137 8.14 -4.42 -13.94
C GLU A 137 6.76 -3.91 -14.34
N THR A 138 6.72 -3.00 -15.31
CA THR A 138 5.46 -2.49 -15.85
C THR A 138 4.81 -3.53 -16.75
N LEU A 139 3.58 -3.94 -16.43
CA LEU A 139 2.76 -4.84 -17.25
C LEU A 139 2.03 -4.12 -18.37
N GLY A 140 1.57 -2.91 -18.10
CA GLY A 140 0.77 -2.15 -19.03
C GLY A 140 0.21 -0.89 -18.44
N LEU A 141 -0.58 -0.18 -19.26
CA LEU A 141 -1.24 1.06 -18.88
C LEU A 141 -2.75 0.92 -19.09
N GLU A 142 -3.51 1.24 -18.06
CA GLU A 142 -4.97 1.30 -18.14
C GLU A 142 -5.43 2.76 -18.26
N SER A 143 -6.05 3.11 -19.38
CA SER A 143 -6.61 4.44 -19.61
C SER A 143 -7.83 4.66 -18.74
N LYS A 144 -7.97 5.87 -18.19
CA LYS A 144 -9.13 6.29 -17.39
C LYS A 144 -9.46 5.30 -16.27
N SER A 145 -8.43 4.77 -15.63
CA SER A 145 -8.57 3.78 -14.59
C SER A 145 -9.20 4.35 -13.31
N SER A 146 -8.95 5.63 -13.03
CA SER A 146 -9.52 6.32 -11.87
C SER A 146 -10.24 7.58 -12.31
N LYS A 147 -11.34 7.90 -11.63
CA LYS A 147 -12.05 9.16 -11.80
C LYS A 147 -12.18 9.83 -10.44
N ILE A 148 -11.64 11.03 -10.32
CA ILE A 148 -11.72 11.84 -9.10
C ILE A 148 -12.36 13.17 -9.48
N GLY A 149 -13.59 13.43 -8.99
CA GLY A 149 -14.38 14.53 -9.50
C GLY A 149 -14.69 14.35 -10.99
N ASP A 150 -14.30 15.30 -11.82
CA ASP A 150 -14.44 15.23 -13.27
C ASP A 150 -13.14 14.89 -14.01
N GLU A 151 -12.06 14.61 -13.25
CA GLU A 151 -10.76 14.26 -13.83
C GLU A 151 -10.55 12.76 -13.89
N TYR A 152 -9.95 12.30 -14.99
CA TYR A 152 -9.57 10.90 -15.19
C TYR A 152 -8.07 10.75 -15.10
N PHE A 153 -7.64 9.63 -14.52
CA PHE A 153 -6.22 9.28 -14.38
C PHE A 153 -5.98 7.89 -14.97
N ASP A 154 -4.89 7.76 -15.72
CA ASP A 154 -4.43 6.47 -16.19
C ASP A 154 -3.61 5.80 -15.08
N ARG A 155 -3.53 4.47 -15.09
CA ARG A 155 -2.70 3.69 -14.16
C ARG A 155 -1.72 2.83 -14.90
N SER A 156 -0.52 2.76 -14.33
CA SER A 156 0.49 1.78 -14.70
C SER A 156 0.33 0.56 -13.80
N GLU A 157 0.23 -0.62 -14.41
CA GLU A 157 0.21 -1.90 -13.70
C GLU A 157 1.64 -2.39 -13.51
N GLU A 158 2.04 -2.60 -12.27
CA GLU A 158 3.37 -3.03 -11.89
C GLU A 158 3.31 -4.41 -11.21
N HIS A 159 4.31 -5.27 -11.45
CA HIS A 159 4.34 -6.59 -10.83
C HIS A 159 5.76 -7.11 -10.60
N THR A 160 5.88 -8.08 -9.69
CA THR A 160 7.07 -8.92 -9.57
C THR A 160 6.89 -10.15 -10.44
N SER A 161 7.99 -10.68 -11.01
CA SER A 161 7.97 -11.96 -11.73
C SER A 161 7.91 -13.13 -10.74
N GLU A 162 8.59 -12.99 -9.60
CA GLU A 162 8.57 -13.94 -8.48
C GLU A 162 9.03 -13.26 -7.21
N LEU A 163 8.68 -13.82 -6.08
CA LEU A 163 9.16 -13.33 -4.78
C LEU A 163 10.36 -14.13 -4.29
#